data_7a50181238c0996177d7e916fa9ac6f4
#
_entry.id   7a50181238c0996177d7e916fa9ac6f4
#
_cell.length_a   1.000
_cell.length_b   1.000
_cell.length_c   1.000
_cell.angle_alpha   90.00
_cell.angle_beta   90.00
_cell.angle_gamma   90.00
#
_symmetry.space_group_name_H-M   'P 1'
#
loop_
_entity.id
_entity.type
_entity.pdbx_description
1 polymer ?
#
loop_
_entity_poly.entity_id
_entity_poly.type
_entity_poly.pdbx_seq_one_letter_code
_entity_poly.pdbx_strand_id
1 'polypeptide(L)'
;MSSLENMLILHCAPTLLGIKQANLFSCPIEDSEELLNEINTYNNLLNLKDIYFKVLYTCKSRIFILVYRKTKMFSYITHRKVAYFLKSEGYNIPKVIDDIDNTLNFLGKRITGCEEFPHEIGFFLGYPKEDVFEYIKNSGRNYKFCGYWKVYGDEKKAQKTFWQYRKCKEVMENKRNSGTSVLNLLGVSNI
;
A
#
# COMPACT_ATOMS: atom_id res chain seq x y z
N MET A 1 -15.71 13.99 -10.73
CA MET A 1 -14.70 12.99 -10.29
C MET A 1 -14.45 13.27 -8.84
N SER A 2 -14.52 12.25 -7.97
CA SER A 2 -14.43 12.44 -6.52
C SER A 2 -12.99 12.78 -6.07
N SER A 3 -12.86 13.33 -4.85
CA SER A 3 -11.57 13.57 -4.20
C SER A 3 -10.77 12.27 -4.09
N LEU A 4 -11.44 11.15 -3.78
CA LEU A 4 -10.82 9.84 -3.67
C LEU A 4 -10.21 9.37 -4.99
N GLU A 5 -10.90 9.50 -6.14
CA GLU A 5 -10.35 9.10 -7.44
C GLU A 5 -9.04 9.81 -7.77
N ASN A 6 -8.96 11.11 -7.47
CA ASN A 6 -7.73 11.87 -7.66
C ASN A 6 -6.58 11.31 -6.81
N MET A 7 -6.86 11.01 -5.53
CA MET A 7 -5.87 10.42 -4.61
C MET A 7 -5.43 9.02 -5.06
N LEU A 8 -6.36 8.22 -5.55
CA LEU A 8 -6.09 6.88 -6.07
C LEU A 8 -5.15 6.90 -7.28
N ILE A 9 -5.40 7.79 -8.24
CA ILE A 9 -4.53 7.95 -9.41
C ILE A 9 -3.15 8.46 -9.00
N LEU A 10 -3.10 9.47 -8.13
CA LEU A 10 -1.86 10.10 -7.72
C LEU A 10 -0.95 9.15 -6.92
N HIS A 11 -1.54 8.36 -6.01
CA HIS A 11 -0.78 7.58 -5.02
C HIS A 11 -0.85 6.07 -5.21
N CYS A 12 -1.92 5.54 -5.83
CA CYS A 12 -2.21 4.11 -5.81
C CYS A 12 -2.17 3.43 -7.18
N ALA A 13 -1.90 4.16 -8.27
CA ALA A 13 -1.89 3.64 -9.63
C ALA A 13 -1.12 2.30 -9.80
N PRO A 14 0.09 2.12 -9.23
CA PRO A 14 0.81 0.86 -9.35
C PRO A 14 0.10 -0.32 -8.67
N THR A 15 -0.57 -0.09 -7.55
CA THR A 15 -1.36 -1.13 -6.85
C THR A 15 -2.64 -1.44 -7.60
N LEU A 16 -3.36 -0.43 -8.07
CA LEU A 16 -4.59 -0.60 -8.85
C LEU A 16 -4.36 -1.39 -10.12
N LEU A 17 -3.25 -1.12 -10.83
CA LEU A 17 -2.84 -1.85 -12.04
C LEU A 17 -2.09 -3.17 -11.76
N GLY A 18 -2.01 -3.61 -10.50
CA GLY A 18 -1.48 -4.91 -10.12
C GLY A 18 0.06 -5.03 -10.15
N ILE A 19 0.79 -3.94 -10.37
CA ILE A 19 2.26 -3.94 -10.40
C ILE A 19 2.86 -3.93 -8.99
N LYS A 20 2.23 -3.20 -8.06
CA LYS A 20 2.66 -3.10 -6.66
C LYS A 20 1.70 -3.83 -5.73
N GLN A 21 2.20 -4.28 -4.58
CA GLN A 21 1.40 -4.97 -3.55
C GLN A 21 0.46 -4.02 -2.83
N ALA A 22 0.95 -2.87 -2.37
CA ALA A 22 0.15 -1.88 -1.67
C ALA A 22 0.72 -0.47 -1.79
N ASN A 23 -0.16 0.52 -1.63
CA ASN A 23 0.18 1.92 -1.44
C ASN A 23 -0.54 2.45 -0.19
N LEU A 24 0.10 3.38 0.48
CA LEU A 24 -0.46 4.13 1.60
C LEU A 24 -0.58 5.60 1.19
N PHE A 25 -1.73 6.20 1.43
CA PHE A 25 -1.95 7.63 1.28
C PHE A 25 -2.73 8.19 2.47
N SER A 26 -2.78 9.50 2.60
CA SER A 26 -3.52 10.13 3.69
C SER A 26 -4.39 11.29 3.21
N CYS A 27 -5.54 11.46 3.86
CA CYS A 27 -6.48 12.57 3.64
C CYS A 27 -6.67 13.35 4.93
N PRO A 28 -7.14 14.63 4.85
CA PRO A 28 -7.63 15.35 6.03
C PRO A 28 -8.75 14.58 6.74
N ILE A 29 -8.84 14.69 8.06
CA ILE A 29 -9.85 13.98 8.84
C ILE A 29 -11.25 14.61 8.69
N GLU A 30 -11.31 15.88 8.32
CA GLU A 30 -12.56 16.63 8.12
C GLU A 30 -13.42 16.03 7.00
N ASP A 31 -12.79 15.38 6.01
CA ASP A 31 -13.45 14.72 4.89
C ASP A 31 -13.78 13.24 5.19
N SER A 32 -13.62 12.78 6.44
CA SER A 32 -13.57 11.36 6.76
C SER A 32 -14.89 10.61 6.50
N GLU A 33 -16.06 11.21 6.76
CA GLU A 33 -17.34 10.51 6.61
C GLU A 33 -17.66 10.20 5.15
N GLU A 34 -17.53 11.19 4.27
CA GLU A 34 -17.73 11.01 2.82
C GLU A 34 -16.71 10.02 2.26
N LEU A 35 -15.43 10.19 2.65
CA LEU A 35 -14.35 9.30 2.24
C LEU A 35 -14.58 7.85 2.66
N LEU A 36 -15.04 7.59 3.89
CA LEU A 36 -15.33 6.23 4.38
C LEU A 36 -16.50 5.59 3.60
N ASN A 37 -17.51 6.36 3.25
CA ASN A 37 -18.62 5.89 2.41
C ASN A 37 -18.13 5.53 1.00
N GLU A 38 -17.28 6.37 0.39
CA GLU A 38 -16.65 6.06 -0.89
C GLU A 38 -15.78 4.78 -0.79
N ILE A 39 -14.94 4.65 0.24
CA ILE A 39 -14.10 3.47 0.48
C ILE A 39 -14.95 2.19 0.57
N ASN A 40 -16.07 2.23 1.30
CA ASN A 40 -16.97 1.08 1.39
C ASN A 40 -17.55 0.71 0.02
N THR A 41 -17.95 1.70 -0.78
CA THR A 41 -18.41 1.49 -2.14
C THR A 41 -17.32 0.86 -3.01
N TYR A 42 -16.09 1.38 -2.96
CA TYR A 42 -14.96 0.83 -3.70
C TYR A 42 -14.62 -0.60 -3.26
N ASN A 43 -14.67 -0.91 -1.96
CA ASN A 43 -14.47 -2.27 -1.46
C ASN A 43 -15.53 -3.23 -2.04
N ASN A 44 -16.82 -2.86 -2.02
CA ASN A 44 -17.88 -3.68 -2.56
C ASN A 44 -17.67 -4.00 -4.06
N LEU A 45 -17.12 -3.06 -4.81
CA LEU A 45 -16.92 -3.19 -6.25
C LEU A 45 -15.59 -3.87 -6.63
N LEU A 46 -14.53 -3.70 -5.83
CA LEU A 46 -13.17 -4.06 -6.20
C LEU A 46 -12.59 -5.25 -5.44
N ASN A 47 -13.21 -5.68 -4.33
CA ASN A 47 -12.72 -6.85 -3.57
C ASN A 47 -12.66 -8.12 -4.42
N LEU A 48 -13.61 -8.30 -5.36
CA LEU A 48 -13.59 -9.42 -6.32
C LEU A 48 -12.41 -9.36 -7.31
N LYS A 49 -11.78 -8.18 -7.43
CA LYS A 49 -10.57 -7.96 -8.25
C LYS A 49 -9.29 -7.96 -7.42
N ASP A 50 -9.35 -8.47 -6.18
CA ASP A 50 -8.22 -8.50 -5.24
C ASP A 50 -7.68 -7.09 -4.89
N ILE A 51 -8.55 -6.07 -4.87
CA ILE A 51 -8.21 -4.71 -4.45
C ILE A 51 -9.03 -4.36 -3.22
N TYR A 52 -8.34 -4.02 -2.15
CA TYR A 52 -8.92 -3.73 -0.84
C TYR A 52 -8.46 -2.37 -0.32
N PHE A 53 -9.36 -1.69 0.36
CA PHE A 53 -9.12 -0.40 1.01
C PHE A 53 -9.33 -0.57 2.51
N LYS A 54 -8.35 -0.14 3.30
CA LYS A 54 -8.42 -0.21 4.75
C LYS A 54 -7.91 1.08 5.38
N VAL A 55 -8.70 1.64 6.28
CA VAL A 55 -8.16 2.64 7.21
C VAL A 55 -7.16 1.93 8.09
N LEU A 56 -5.89 2.26 7.92
CA LEU A 56 -4.80 1.63 8.65
C LEU A 56 -4.64 2.27 10.04
N TYR A 57 -4.63 3.59 10.08
CA TYR A 57 -4.62 4.37 11.31
C TYR A 57 -5.09 5.80 11.08
N THR A 58 -5.39 6.51 12.18
CA THR A 58 -5.77 7.93 12.17
C THR A 58 -4.87 8.67 13.15
N CYS A 59 -4.43 9.85 12.79
CA CYS A 59 -3.77 10.79 13.68
C CYS A 59 -4.64 12.06 13.84
N LYS A 60 -4.19 13.06 14.63
CA LYS A 60 -5.00 14.24 15.00
C LYS A 60 -5.68 14.97 13.84
N SER A 61 -5.05 15.00 12.66
CA SER A 61 -5.53 15.78 11.51
C SER A 61 -5.69 14.97 10.23
N ARG A 62 -5.30 13.70 10.22
CA ARG A 62 -5.28 12.90 9.00
C ARG A 62 -5.69 11.45 9.23
N ILE A 63 -6.36 10.89 8.22
CA ILE A 63 -6.69 9.47 8.12
C ILE A 63 -5.76 8.82 7.07
N PHE A 64 -5.20 7.66 7.40
CA PHE A 64 -4.27 6.92 6.55
C PHE A 64 -4.92 5.67 5.99
N ILE A 65 -4.94 5.57 4.67
CA ILE A 65 -5.65 4.53 3.94
C ILE A 65 -4.64 3.69 3.19
N LEU A 66 -4.68 2.39 3.48
CA LEU A 66 -3.92 1.37 2.76
C LEU A 66 -4.79 0.81 1.63
N VAL A 67 -4.30 0.93 0.39
CA VAL A 67 -4.87 0.25 -0.78
C VAL A 67 -3.95 -0.92 -1.11
N TYR A 68 -4.50 -2.14 -1.16
CA TYR A 68 -3.66 -3.33 -1.27
C TYR A 68 -4.29 -4.46 -2.08
N ARG A 69 -3.43 -5.31 -2.62
CA ARG A 69 -3.76 -6.59 -3.22
C ARG A 69 -3.64 -7.66 -2.15
N LYS A 70 -4.78 -8.19 -1.68
CA LYS A 70 -4.85 -9.12 -0.53
C LYS A 70 -4.02 -10.36 -0.75
N THR A 71 -4.14 -10.97 -1.94
CA THR A 71 -3.38 -12.18 -2.32
C THR A 71 -1.87 -11.94 -2.36
N LYS A 72 -1.43 -10.83 -2.98
CA LYS A 72 0.00 -10.48 -3.03
C LYS A 72 0.56 -10.21 -1.64
N MET A 73 -0.16 -9.46 -0.83
CA MET A 73 0.26 -9.12 0.53
C MET A 73 0.35 -10.38 1.40
N PHE A 74 -0.65 -11.24 1.37
CA PHE A 74 -0.64 -12.50 2.09
C PHE A 74 0.59 -13.34 1.73
N SER A 75 0.81 -13.58 0.43
CA SER A 75 1.97 -14.34 -0.06
C SER A 75 3.30 -13.74 0.40
N TYR A 76 3.40 -12.41 0.46
CA TYR A 76 4.64 -11.73 0.83
C TYR A 76 4.92 -11.76 2.33
N ILE A 77 3.93 -11.44 3.18
CA ILE A 77 4.12 -11.41 4.63
C ILE A 77 4.21 -12.81 5.25
N THR A 78 3.69 -13.84 4.58
CA THR A 78 3.84 -15.26 4.98
C THR A 78 5.14 -15.89 4.46
N HIS A 79 5.89 -15.20 3.59
CA HIS A 79 7.20 -15.67 3.15
C HIS A 79 8.15 -15.89 4.35
N ARG A 80 8.78 -17.07 4.43
CA ARG A 80 9.53 -17.57 5.60
C ARG A 80 10.37 -16.52 6.34
N LYS A 81 11.22 -15.77 5.64
CA LYS A 81 12.10 -14.74 6.25
C LYS A 81 11.32 -13.55 6.80
N VAL A 82 10.31 -13.07 6.06
CA VAL A 82 9.48 -11.94 6.47
C VAL A 82 8.59 -12.34 7.65
N ALA A 83 7.94 -13.49 7.57
CA ALA A 83 7.10 -14.03 8.64
C ALA A 83 7.87 -14.24 9.95
N TYR A 84 9.12 -14.75 9.86
CA TYR A 84 9.98 -14.90 11.03
C TYR A 84 10.27 -13.56 11.71
N PHE A 85 10.67 -12.56 10.92
CA PHE A 85 10.93 -11.22 11.43
C PHE A 85 9.67 -10.58 12.00
N LEU A 86 8.55 -10.59 11.29
CA LEU A 86 7.30 -10.02 11.78
C LEU A 86 6.84 -10.68 13.09
N LYS A 87 7.05 -11.99 13.26
CA LYS A 87 6.79 -12.68 14.54
C LYS A 87 7.67 -12.16 15.67
N SER A 88 8.96 -11.89 15.43
CA SER A 88 9.84 -11.31 16.46
C SER A 88 9.43 -9.89 16.85
N GLU A 89 8.74 -9.16 15.95
CA GLU A 89 8.14 -7.86 16.22
C GLU A 89 6.72 -7.94 16.85
N GLY A 90 6.27 -9.15 17.20
CA GLY A 90 4.98 -9.38 17.87
C GLY A 90 3.78 -9.54 16.95
N TYR A 91 3.97 -9.62 15.62
CA TYR A 91 2.86 -9.85 14.71
C TYR A 91 2.34 -11.29 14.77
N ASN A 92 1.02 -11.43 14.78
CA ASN A 92 0.40 -12.71 14.48
C ASN A 92 0.31 -12.89 12.96
N ILE A 93 1.08 -13.86 12.42
CA ILE A 93 1.13 -14.10 10.99
C ILE A 93 -0.11 -14.89 10.56
N PRO A 94 -0.86 -14.42 9.54
CA PRO A 94 -2.10 -15.06 9.14
C PRO A 94 -1.83 -16.47 8.59
N LYS A 95 -2.66 -17.44 8.99
CA LYS A 95 -2.61 -18.81 8.48
C LYS A 95 -3.43 -18.96 7.20
N VAL A 96 -4.50 -18.21 7.10
CA VAL A 96 -5.38 -18.11 5.93
C VAL A 96 -5.50 -16.64 5.50
N ILE A 97 -5.85 -16.43 4.24
CA ILE A 97 -5.86 -15.08 3.65
C ILE A 97 -6.85 -14.12 4.35
N ASP A 98 -7.92 -14.65 4.91
CA ASP A 98 -8.94 -13.83 5.57
C ASP A 98 -8.50 -13.29 6.95
N ASP A 99 -7.47 -13.87 7.55
CA ASP A 99 -6.89 -13.40 8.81
C ASP A 99 -5.97 -12.18 8.65
N ILE A 100 -5.72 -11.72 7.41
CA ILE A 100 -4.78 -10.62 7.13
C ILE A 100 -5.17 -9.31 7.84
N ASP A 101 -6.46 -9.10 8.06
CA ASP A 101 -6.98 -7.90 8.73
C ASP A 101 -6.48 -7.75 10.17
N ASN A 102 -6.31 -8.86 10.89
CA ASN A 102 -5.74 -8.84 12.24
C ASN A 102 -4.27 -8.37 12.22
N THR A 103 -3.50 -8.81 11.24
CA THR A 103 -2.11 -8.40 11.04
C THR A 103 -2.02 -6.90 10.69
N LEU A 104 -2.91 -6.42 9.83
CA LEU A 104 -2.98 -4.99 9.46
C LEU A 104 -3.45 -4.11 10.63
N ASN A 105 -4.41 -4.58 11.43
CA ASN A 105 -4.85 -3.88 12.64
C ASN A 105 -3.69 -3.74 13.64
N PHE A 106 -2.86 -4.77 13.78
CA PHE A 106 -1.68 -4.71 14.63
C PHE A 106 -0.65 -3.71 14.10
N LEU A 107 -0.40 -3.69 12.77
CA LEU A 107 0.46 -2.67 12.15
C LEU A 107 -0.03 -1.25 12.46
N GLY A 108 -1.34 -0.98 12.31
CA GLY A 108 -1.93 0.31 12.65
C GLY A 108 -1.70 0.71 14.11
N LYS A 109 -1.87 -0.24 15.04
CA LYS A 109 -1.59 -0.02 16.47
C LYS A 109 -0.12 0.29 16.74
N ARG A 110 0.81 -0.40 16.07
CA ARG A 110 2.25 -0.11 16.20
C ARG A 110 2.60 1.30 15.72
N ILE A 111 2.04 1.72 14.58
CA ILE A 111 2.29 3.08 14.03
C ILE A 111 1.83 4.17 15.02
N THR A 112 0.72 3.95 15.70
CA THR A 112 0.16 4.95 16.63
C THR A 112 0.70 4.86 18.06
N GLY A 113 1.24 3.71 18.45
CA GLY A 113 1.65 3.43 19.83
C GLY A 113 3.16 3.38 20.08
N CYS A 114 3.99 3.40 19.04
CA CYS A 114 5.44 3.36 19.18
C CYS A 114 6.06 4.76 19.10
N GLU A 115 7.14 5.01 19.86
CA GLU A 115 7.92 6.24 19.77
C GLU A 115 8.62 6.36 18.41
N GLU A 116 9.08 5.23 17.85
CA GLU A 116 9.68 5.18 16.52
C GLU A 116 8.72 4.57 15.52
N PHE A 117 8.71 5.13 14.31
CA PHE A 117 7.89 4.65 13.22
C PHE A 117 8.29 3.22 12.81
N PRO A 118 7.36 2.25 12.72
CA PRO A 118 7.68 0.86 12.44
C PRO A 118 8.16 0.67 11.01
N HIS A 119 9.46 0.47 10.84
CA HIS A 119 10.10 0.37 9.52
C HIS A 119 9.71 -0.89 8.75
N GLU A 120 9.21 -1.90 9.43
CA GLU A 120 8.65 -3.12 8.84
C GLU A 120 7.42 -2.88 7.96
N ILE A 121 6.83 -1.69 7.99
CA ILE A 121 5.79 -1.29 7.03
C ILE A 121 6.23 -1.47 5.58
N GLY A 122 7.55 -1.42 5.31
CA GLY A 122 8.11 -1.68 4.00
C GLY A 122 7.73 -3.06 3.44
N PHE A 123 7.59 -4.08 4.29
CA PHE A 123 7.10 -5.40 3.87
C PHE A 123 5.64 -5.34 3.44
N PHE A 124 4.81 -4.60 4.15
CA PHE A 124 3.39 -4.42 3.81
C PHE A 124 3.22 -3.60 2.53
N LEU A 125 4.11 -2.64 2.28
CA LEU A 125 4.13 -1.86 1.05
C LEU A 125 4.75 -2.60 -0.15
N GLY A 126 5.28 -3.81 0.06
CA GLY A 126 5.86 -4.65 -0.98
C GLY A 126 7.22 -4.17 -1.48
N TYR A 127 8.01 -3.51 -0.63
CA TYR A 127 9.40 -3.19 -0.96
C TYR A 127 10.24 -4.47 -0.92
N PRO A 128 11.34 -4.57 -1.71
CA PRO A 128 12.22 -5.73 -1.67
C PRO A 128 12.65 -6.03 -0.23
N LYS A 129 12.50 -7.28 0.20
CA LYS A 129 12.76 -7.66 1.59
C LYS A 129 14.20 -7.39 2.01
N GLU A 130 15.13 -7.54 1.08
CA GLU A 130 16.54 -7.23 1.30
C GLU A 130 16.73 -5.75 1.63
N ASP A 131 16.06 -4.87 0.90
CA ASP A 131 16.13 -3.42 1.13
C ASP A 131 15.48 -3.02 2.46
N VAL A 132 14.38 -3.67 2.85
CA VAL A 132 13.73 -3.42 4.15
C VAL A 132 14.62 -3.88 5.29
N PHE A 133 15.22 -5.07 5.22
CA PHE A 133 16.15 -5.57 6.25
C PHE A 133 17.38 -4.66 6.38
N GLU A 134 18.00 -4.27 5.27
CA GLU A 134 19.16 -3.39 5.29
C GLU A 134 18.79 -1.97 5.77
N TYR A 135 17.58 -1.48 5.46
CA TYR A 135 17.08 -0.22 6.00
C TYR A 135 17.01 -0.25 7.53
N ILE A 136 16.40 -1.29 8.10
CA ILE A 136 16.28 -1.47 9.55
C ILE A 136 17.67 -1.57 10.18
N LYS A 137 18.54 -2.43 9.65
CA LYS A 137 19.90 -2.64 10.14
C LYS A 137 20.76 -1.38 10.14
N ASN A 138 20.62 -0.54 9.10
CA ASN A 138 21.43 0.67 8.91
C ASN A 138 20.73 1.94 9.41
N SER A 139 19.57 1.84 10.06
CA SER A 139 18.74 2.98 10.47
C SER A 139 18.51 3.97 9.32
N GLY A 140 18.26 3.44 8.13
CA GLY A 140 18.00 4.22 6.91
C GLY A 140 19.23 4.93 6.33
N ARG A 141 20.47 4.61 6.79
CA ARG A 141 21.73 5.16 6.26
C ARG A 141 22.35 4.19 5.24
N ASN A 142 23.43 4.62 4.57
CA ASN A 142 24.27 3.78 3.69
C ASN A 142 23.51 3.14 2.51
N TYR A 143 22.42 3.74 2.06
CA TYR A 143 21.71 3.30 0.86
C TYR A 143 22.47 3.73 -0.40
N LYS A 144 22.36 2.94 -1.45
CA LYS A 144 22.99 3.21 -2.76
C LYS A 144 22.21 4.23 -3.59
N PHE A 145 20.89 4.13 -3.53
CA PHE A 145 19.99 4.95 -4.33
C PHE A 145 18.67 5.19 -3.57
N CYS A 146 18.04 6.36 -3.75
CA CYS A 146 16.76 6.70 -3.14
C CYS A 146 15.73 7.05 -4.21
N GLY A 147 14.56 6.44 -4.12
CA GLY A 147 13.40 6.73 -4.96
C GLY A 147 12.11 6.46 -4.18
N TYR A 148 11.27 5.51 -4.64
CA TYR A 148 10.09 5.10 -3.86
C TYR A 148 10.45 4.44 -2.52
N TRP A 149 11.66 3.92 -2.42
CA TRP A 149 12.29 3.46 -1.16
C TRP A 149 13.80 3.65 -1.24
N LYS A 150 14.50 3.48 -0.10
CA LYS A 150 15.97 3.46 -0.05
C LYS A 150 16.49 2.10 -0.48
N VAL A 151 17.25 2.05 -1.57
CA VAL A 151 17.75 0.84 -2.23
C VAL A 151 19.12 0.48 -1.67
N TYR A 152 19.28 -0.75 -1.22
CA TYR A 152 20.53 -1.34 -0.74
C TYR A 152 21.01 -2.47 -1.66
N GLY A 153 20.07 -3.13 -2.32
CA GLY A 153 20.29 -4.25 -3.21
C GLY A 153 20.64 -3.86 -4.64
N ASP A 154 19.84 -4.35 -5.59
CA ASP A 154 20.02 -4.16 -7.04
C ASP A 154 19.39 -2.84 -7.50
N GLU A 155 20.25 -1.84 -7.75
CA GLU A 155 19.84 -0.51 -8.22
C GLU A 155 19.15 -0.54 -9.58
N LYS A 156 19.65 -1.37 -10.53
CA LYS A 156 19.07 -1.44 -11.88
C LYS A 156 17.65 -1.99 -11.83
N LYS A 157 17.43 -3.03 -11.02
CA LYS A 157 16.11 -3.60 -10.80
C LYS A 157 15.17 -2.60 -10.11
N ALA A 158 15.66 -1.87 -9.12
CA ALA A 158 14.88 -0.84 -8.44
C ALA A 158 14.49 0.30 -9.38
N GLN A 159 15.42 0.83 -10.19
CA GLN A 159 15.17 1.87 -11.18
C GLN A 159 14.13 1.44 -12.21
N LYS A 160 14.20 0.18 -12.70
CA LYS A 160 13.20 -0.40 -13.60
C LYS A 160 11.81 -0.43 -12.93
N THR A 161 11.75 -0.82 -11.67
CA THR A 161 10.49 -0.84 -10.90
C THR A 161 9.94 0.58 -10.70
N PHE A 162 10.78 1.55 -10.38
CA PHE A 162 10.38 2.95 -10.24
C PHE A 162 9.85 3.53 -11.55
N TRP A 163 10.48 3.16 -12.67
CA TRP A 163 9.99 3.52 -14.00
C TRP A 163 8.60 2.93 -14.25
N GLN A 164 8.37 1.65 -13.93
CA GLN A 164 7.06 1.01 -14.05
C GLN A 164 6.00 1.73 -13.21
N TYR A 165 6.32 2.14 -11.98
CA TYR A 165 5.38 2.86 -11.13
C TYR A 165 5.00 4.23 -11.72
N ARG A 166 5.98 4.97 -12.27
CA ARG A 166 5.70 6.23 -12.98
C ARG A 166 4.80 6.00 -14.19
N LYS A 167 5.08 4.95 -14.97
CA LYS A 167 4.23 4.60 -16.14
C LYS A 167 2.79 4.25 -15.74
N CYS A 168 2.59 3.53 -14.64
CA CYS A 168 1.25 3.28 -14.12
C CYS A 168 0.49 4.59 -13.85
N LYS A 169 1.15 5.55 -13.22
CA LYS A 169 0.55 6.86 -12.93
C LYS A 169 0.22 7.60 -14.21
N GLU A 170 1.16 7.72 -15.15
CA GLU A 170 0.95 8.39 -16.44
C GLU A 170 -0.24 7.78 -17.22
N VAL A 171 -0.33 6.46 -17.26
CA VAL A 171 -1.45 5.77 -17.93
C VAL A 171 -2.79 6.12 -17.28
N MET A 172 -2.87 6.09 -15.97
CA MET A 172 -4.11 6.41 -15.26
C MET A 172 -4.48 7.89 -15.39
N GLU A 173 -3.50 8.80 -15.32
CA GLU A 173 -3.71 10.24 -15.52
C GLU A 173 -4.23 10.55 -16.93
N ASN A 174 -3.63 9.94 -17.97
CA ASN A 174 -4.08 10.12 -19.35
C ASN A 174 -5.52 9.62 -19.58
N LYS A 175 -5.85 8.48 -19.01
CA LYS A 175 -7.21 7.93 -19.07
C LYS A 175 -8.23 8.80 -18.33
N ARG A 176 -7.85 9.31 -17.15
CA ARG A 176 -8.67 10.29 -16.42
C ARG A 176 -8.94 11.51 -17.27
N ASN A 177 -7.89 12.07 -17.90
CA ASN A 177 -8.02 13.27 -18.74
C ASN A 177 -8.94 13.05 -19.96
N SER A 178 -9.10 11.80 -20.42
CA SER A 178 -10.07 11.40 -21.43
C SER A 178 -11.48 11.08 -20.85
N GLY A 179 -11.74 11.40 -19.58
CA GLY A 179 -13.06 11.23 -18.96
C GLY A 179 -13.36 9.84 -18.42
N THR A 180 -12.36 8.93 -18.36
CA THR A 180 -12.57 7.57 -17.85
C THR A 180 -12.42 7.54 -16.34
N SER A 181 -13.43 7.03 -15.60
CA SER A 181 -13.36 6.84 -14.15
C SER A 181 -12.37 5.73 -13.75
N VAL A 182 -11.91 5.74 -12.49
CA VAL A 182 -11.05 4.67 -11.96
C VAL A 182 -11.73 3.31 -12.02
N LEU A 183 -13.03 3.23 -11.71
CA LEU A 183 -13.79 1.98 -11.77
C LEU A 183 -13.86 1.43 -13.20
N ASN A 184 -14.14 2.26 -14.19
CA ASN A 184 -14.13 1.85 -15.59
C ASN A 184 -12.75 1.38 -16.05
N LEU A 185 -11.67 2.06 -15.62
CA LEU A 185 -10.29 1.64 -15.90
C LEU A 185 -9.97 0.25 -15.35
N LEU A 186 -10.58 -0.10 -14.22
CA LEU A 186 -10.43 -1.40 -13.57
C LEU A 186 -11.44 -2.44 -14.09
N GLY A 187 -12.22 -2.11 -15.15
CA GLY A 187 -13.20 -3.01 -15.75
C GLY A 187 -14.41 -3.28 -14.84
N VAL A 188 -14.79 -2.27 -14.05
CA VAL A 188 -16.05 -2.25 -13.31
C VAL A 188 -16.94 -1.23 -14.03
N SER A 189 -17.88 -1.71 -14.83
CA SER A 189 -18.89 -0.85 -15.45
C SER A 189 -19.83 -0.36 -14.36
N ASN A 190 -20.18 0.93 -14.39
CA ASN A 190 -21.28 1.43 -13.56
C ASN A 190 -22.55 0.63 -13.88
N ILE A 191 -23.10 -0.01 -12.87
CA ILE A 191 -24.44 -0.60 -12.90
C ILE A 191 -25.43 0.55 -12.80
#